data_b8e7bb0f94216e6b6947c833742f1f07
#
_entry.id   b8e7bb0f94216e6b6947c833742f1f07
#
_cell.length_a   1.000
_cell.length_b   1.000
_cell.length_c   1.000
_cell.angle_alpha   90.00
_cell.angle_beta   90.00
_cell.angle_gamma   90.00
#
_symmetry.space_group_name_H-M   'P 1'
#
loop_
_entity.id
_entity.type
_entity.pdbx_description
1 polymer ?
#
loop_
_entity_poly.entity_id
_entity_poly.type
_entity_poly.pdbx_seq_one_letter_code
_entity_poly.pdbx_strand_id
1 'polypeptide(L)'
;MYEERKFKSPSFARRPTGSGGASASSYPTNRPSGRSDFRRPNSGASSSFRSSAPVGNRRTQPIKRMNNVSRFINKPVSVTEEVVHYVPEHTFKDFEISESLKVNITSKGYVLPTPIQDKTIPHILKGSDLVGLANTGTGKTAAFLIPLINKVLANPKEKVLIMAPTRELAIQIDQELKGFTRGMRVYSVCCVGGAPINKQIQSLRYLNNFIIGTPGRLKDLIERKVLTLTNCNTVVLDEADRMLDMGFINDMKFMMAMMPADRHTLFFSATLSREIEALIS
;
A
#
# COMPACT_ATOMS: atom_id res chain seq x y z
N MET A 1 -9.08 -11.43 -16.95
CA MET A 1 -8.92 -10.88 -18.31
C MET A 1 -7.67 -10.01 -18.29
N TYR A 2 -6.80 -10.19 -19.27
CA TYR A 2 -5.50 -9.56 -19.34
C TYR A 2 -5.47 -8.65 -20.57
N GLU A 3 -5.04 -7.40 -20.44
CA GLU A 3 -4.95 -6.46 -21.54
C GLU A 3 -3.58 -5.76 -21.53
N GLU A 4 -2.85 -5.89 -22.66
CA GLU A 4 -1.57 -5.22 -22.87
C GLU A 4 -1.82 -3.88 -23.57
N ARG A 5 -1.44 -2.77 -22.94
CA ARG A 5 -1.59 -1.41 -23.51
C ARG A 5 -0.29 -0.63 -23.43
N LYS A 6 0.06 0.06 -24.51
CA LYS A 6 1.14 1.07 -24.51
C LYS A 6 0.53 2.41 -24.10
N PHE A 7 1.02 2.99 -23.02
CA PHE A 7 0.57 4.30 -22.53
C PHE A 7 1.29 5.45 -23.23
N LYS A 8 0.54 6.48 -23.65
CA LYS A 8 1.10 7.75 -24.11
C LYS A 8 1.10 8.73 -22.95
N SER A 9 2.26 9.27 -22.62
CA SER A 9 2.40 10.28 -21.55
C SER A 9 1.83 11.62 -22.01
N PRO A 10 1.01 12.33 -21.20
CA PRO A 10 0.58 13.67 -21.52
C PRO A 10 1.76 14.65 -21.43
N SER A 11 2.04 15.37 -22.51
CA SER A 11 3.03 16.45 -22.54
C SER A 11 2.49 17.68 -21.81
N PHE A 12 2.95 17.93 -20.59
CA PHE A 12 2.69 19.18 -19.90
C PHE A 12 3.68 20.27 -20.36
N ALA A 13 3.16 21.30 -21.01
CA ALA A 13 3.91 22.50 -21.37
C ALA A 13 4.41 23.21 -20.10
N ARG A 14 5.73 23.46 -20.04
CA ARG A 14 6.38 24.26 -18.99
C ARG A 14 5.93 25.73 -19.11
N ARG A 15 5.34 26.28 -18.05
CA ARG A 15 5.19 27.73 -17.89
C ARG A 15 6.51 28.36 -17.44
N PRO A 16 6.88 29.56 -17.95
CA PRO A 16 8.11 30.23 -17.55
C PRO A 16 7.98 30.85 -16.14
N THR A 17 9.04 30.70 -15.35
CA THR A 17 9.20 31.32 -14.04
C THR A 17 9.50 32.79 -14.17
N GLY A 18 8.61 33.62 -13.66
CA GLY A 18 8.85 35.04 -13.43
C GLY A 18 9.53 35.27 -12.08
N SER A 19 10.65 35.99 -12.12
CA SER A 19 11.41 36.48 -10.96
C SER A 19 10.70 37.69 -10.34
N GLY A 20 10.68 37.77 -8.99
CA GLY A 20 10.22 39.01 -8.32
C GLY A 20 10.24 38.93 -6.79
N GLY A 21 11.22 39.58 -6.19
CA GLY A 21 11.08 40.45 -5.05
C GLY A 21 11.04 39.85 -3.63
N ALA A 22 12.12 40.10 -2.92
CA ALA A 22 12.26 39.98 -1.47
C ALA A 22 11.45 41.04 -0.72
N SER A 23 10.81 40.69 0.39
CA SER A 23 10.64 41.60 1.53
C SER A 23 10.56 40.82 2.83
N ALA A 24 11.46 41.19 3.73
CA ALA A 24 11.56 40.71 5.10
C ALA A 24 10.44 41.36 5.94
N SER A 25 9.83 40.62 6.82
CA SER A 25 9.03 41.12 7.93
C SER A 25 9.20 40.24 9.16
N SER A 26 9.58 40.93 10.20
CA SER A 26 9.96 40.55 11.55
C SER A 26 8.88 39.85 12.36
N TYR A 27 9.29 38.90 13.18
CA TYR A 27 8.51 38.29 14.27
C TYR A 27 8.39 39.21 15.50
N PRO A 28 7.34 39.09 16.27
CA PRO A 28 7.45 39.26 17.72
C PRO A 28 7.17 37.96 18.47
N THR A 29 8.11 37.62 19.33
CA THR A 29 8.01 36.67 20.43
C THR A 29 7.08 37.23 21.51
N ASN A 30 6.12 36.41 21.97
CA ASN A 30 5.52 36.61 23.29
C ASN A 30 5.18 35.26 23.94
N ARG A 31 5.92 34.93 25.00
CA ARG A 31 5.51 33.96 26.03
C ARG A 31 4.75 34.70 27.12
N PRO A 32 3.81 34.06 27.77
CA PRO A 32 3.73 34.13 29.23
C PRO A 32 3.79 32.75 29.91
N SER A 33 4.63 32.70 30.88
CA SER A 33 4.68 31.77 32.01
C SER A 33 3.48 31.96 32.92
N GLY A 34 2.87 30.87 33.34
CA GLY A 34 1.82 30.85 34.37
C GLY A 34 1.70 29.49 35.00
N ARG A 35 2.44 29.30 36.13
CA ARG A 35 2.16 28.25 37.10
C ARG A 35 0.87 28.61 37.83
N SER A 36 -0.01 27.65 38.12
CA SER A 36 -0.91 27.67 39.24
C SER A 36 -1.18 26.25 39.74
N ASP A 37 -0.66 26.03 40.92
CA ASP A 37 -1.01 24.96 41.85
C ASP A 37 -2.51 24.99 42.13
N PHE A 38 -3.16 23.85 42.13
CA PHE A 38 -4.40 23.67 42.92
C PHE A 38 -4.36 22.40 43.74
N ARG A 39 -4.36 22.66 45.06
CA ARG A 39 -4.45 21.74 46.18
C ARG A 39 -5.77 20.97 46.19
N ARG A 40 -5.68 19.73 46.58
CA ARG A 40 -6.82 18.94 47.15
C ARG A 40 -7.29 19.53 48.45
N PRO A 41 -8.57 19.43 48.80
CA PRO A 41 -9.01 19.23 50.18
C PRO A 41 -9.68 17.86 50.37
N ASN A 42 -9.23 17.24 51.45
CA ASN A 42 -9.78 16.07 52.09
C ASN A 42 -10.67 16.57 53.25
N SER A 43 -11.85 15.98 53.39
CA SER A 43 -12.63 15.87 54.65
C SER A 43 -14.05 15.43 54.26
N GLY A 44 -14.53 14.36 54.61
CA GLY A 44 -15.04 13.71 55.75
C GLY A 44 -16.30 14.36 56.33
N ALA A 45 -17.48 13.75 56.15
CA ALA A 45 -18.57 13.74 57.13
C ALA A 45 -19.68 12.78 56.69
N SER A 46 -19.94 11.83 57.53
CA SER A 46 -21.07 10.93 57.59
C SER A 46 -22.38 11.68 57.88
N SER A 47 -23.46 11.38 57.17
CA SER A 47 -24.82 11.48 57.76
C SER A 47 -25.76 10.49 57.10
N SER A 48 -26.25 9.63 57.91
CA SER A 48 -27.31 8.66 57.70
C SER A 48 -28.66 9.36 57.45
N PHE A 49 -29.31 9.03 56.35
CA PHE A 49 -30.76 9.14 56.24
C PHE A 49 -31.35 7.86 55.67
N ARG A 50 -32.09 7.15 56.53
CA ARG A 50 -33.01 6.10 56.10
C ARG A 50 -34.24 6.76 55.46
N SER A 51 -34.58 6.35 54.27
CA SER A 51 -35.99 6.36 53.84
C SER A 51 -36.25 5.12 53.00
N SER A 52 -37.09 4.29 53.53
CA SER A 52 -37.67 3.11 52.92
C SER A 52 -38.66 3.53 51.84
N ALA A 53 -38.42 3.10 50.63
CA ALA A 53 -39.40 3.10 49.54
C ALA A 53 -39.58 1.65 49.04
N PRO A 54 -40.81 1.25 48.66
CA PRO A 54 -41.15 -0.15 48.44
C PRO A 54 -40.55 -0.69 47.16
N VAL A 55 -40.01 -1.89 47.28
CA VAL A 55 -39.47 -2.67 46.13
C VAL A 55 -40.65 -3.07 45.22
N GLY A 56 -40.80 -2.35 44.13
CA GLY A 56 -41.71 -2.72 43.07
C GLY A 56 -41.17 -3.98 42.35
N ASN A 57 -41.96 -5.03 42.44
CA ASN A 57 -41.73 -6.33 41.82
C ASN A 57 -41.70 -6.15 40.29
N ARG A 58 -40.50 -5.91 39.68
CA ARG A 58 -40.35 -5.97 38.24
C ARG A 58 -40.43 -7.44 37.83
N ARG A 59 -41.62 -7.84 37.36
CA ARG A 59 -41.79 -9.09 36.64
C ARG A 59 -40.87 -9.07 35.46
N THR A 60 -39.76 -9.81 35.54
CA THR A 60 -38.93 -10.16 34.41
C THR A 60 -39.76 -11.02 33.43
N GLN A 61 -40.09 -10.47 32.29
CA GLN A 61 -40.73 -11.26 31.26
C GLN A 61 -39.74 -12.35 30.83
N PRO A 62 -40.15 -13.61 30.72
CA PRO A 62 -39.30 -14.67 30.23
C PRO A 62 -38.88 -14.37 28.80
N ILE A 63 -37.55 -14.36 28.58
CA ILE A 63 -36.95 -14.28 27.21
C ILE A 63 -37.55 -15.45 26.42
N LYS A 64 -38.37 -15.15 25.41
CA LYS A 64 -38.82 -16.18 24.46
C LYS A 64 -37.60 -16.84 23.85
N ARG A 65 -37.30 -18.07 24.25
CA ARG A 65 -36.30 -18.90 23.56
C ARG A 65 -36.75 -19.02 22.10
N MET A 66 -35.92 -18.53 21.19
CA MET A 66 -36.12 -18.73 19.77
C MET A 66 -35.90 -20.22 19.48
N ASN A 67 -37.00 -20.96 19.40
CA ASN A 67 -37.01 -22.42 19.20
C ASN A 67 -36.71 -22.86 17.75
N ASN A 68 -36.32 -21.95 16.87
CA ASN A 68 -36.09 -22.33 15.47
C ASN A 68 -34.92 -21.53 14.85
N VAL A 69 -33.72 -21.83 15.30
CA VAL A 69 -32.47 -21.27 14.75
C VAL A 69 -32.23 -21.75 13.31
N SER A 70 -32.80 -22.92 12.96
CA SER A 70 -32.67 -23.51 11.62
C SER A 70 -33.25 -22.69 10.47
N ARG A 71 -34.14 -21.69 10.77
CA ARG A 71 -34.69 -20.73 9.76
C ARG A 71 -33.66 -19.66 9.34
N PHE A 72 -32.61 -19.45 10.11
CA PHE A 72 -31.58 -18.45 9.83
C PHE A 72 -30.26 -19.06 9.37
N ILE A 73 -30.20 -20.39 9.27
CA ILE A 73 -29.07 -21.08 8.70
C ILE A 73 -29.40 -21.31 7.23
N ASN A 74 -28.84 -20.46 6.36
CA ASN A 74 -28.80 -20.78 4.93
C ASN A 74 -28.04 -22.10 4.81
N LYS A 75 -28.72 -23.15 4.37
CA LYS A 75 -28.03 -24.40 4.01
C LYS A 75 -27.00 -24.02 2.96
N PRO A 76 -25.72 -24.40 3.15
CA PRO A 76 -24.74 -24.19 2.10
C PRO A 76 -25.29 -24.88 0.85
N VAL A 77 -25.59 -24.10 -0.19
CA VAL A 77 -25.77 -24.65 -1.52
C VAL A 77 -24.39 -25.19 -1.86
N SER A 78 -24.28 -26.52 -1.91
CA SER A 78 -23.10 -27.18 -2.46
C SER A 78 -23.08 -26.90 -3.96
N VAL A 79 -22.61 -25.71 -4.34
CA VAL A 79 -22.14 -25.45 -5.68
C VAL A 79 -20.86 -26.27 -5.77
N THR A 80 -20.93 -27.47 -6.36
CA THR A 80 -19.79 -28.15 -6.90
C THR A 80 -19.33 -27.32 -8.10
N GLU A 81 -18.64 -26.20 -7.83
CA GLU A 81 -17.79 -25.58 -8.85
C GLU A 81 -16.74 -26.66 -9.14
N GLU A 82 -16.76 -27.18 -10.36
CA GLU A 82 -15.63 -27.95 -10.89
C GLU A 82 -14.43 -27.03 -10.76
N VAL A 83 -13.54 -27.33 -9.80
CA VAL A 83 -12.27 -26.63 -9.62
C VAL A 83 -11.46 -26.95 -10.87
N VAL A 84 -11.58 -26.10 -11.89
CA VAL A 84 -10.71 -26.15 -13.07
C VAL A 84 -9.29 -25.93 -12.53
N HIS A 85 -8.55 -27.04 -12.41
CA HIS A 85 -7.14 -26.98 -12.00
C HIS A 85 -6.38 -26.21 -13.08
N TYR A 86 -6.00 -24.98 -12.74
CA TYR A 86 -5.12 -24.20 -13.62
C TYR A 86 -3.78 -24.92 -13.76
N VAL A 87 -3.40 -25.21 -15.00
CA VAL A 87 -2.09 -25.76 -15.33
C VAL A 87 -1.27 -24.58 -15.85
N PRO A 88 -0.20 -24.16 -15.14
CA PRO A 88 0.62 -23.05 -15.60
C PRO A 88 1.39 -23.45 -16.88
N GLU A 89 1.54 -22.50 -17.78
CA GLU A 89 2.34 -22.65 -19.03
C GLU A 89 3.83 -22.65 -18.73
N HIS A 90 4.26 -21.96 -17.65
CA HIS A 90 5.65 -21.84 -17.23
C HIS A 90 5.85 -22.35 -15.80
N THR A 91 7.07 -22.73 -15.49
CA THR A 91 7.56 -22.90 -14.12
C THR A 91 8.43 -21.69 -13.74
N PHE A 92 8.76 -21.51 -12.46
CA PHE A 92 9.69 -20.44 -12.06
C PHE A 92 11.10 -20.61 -12.64
N LYS A 93 11.46 -21.81 -13.10
CA LYS A 93 12.74 -22.08 -13.75
C LYS A 93 12.79 -21.57 -15.19
N ASP A 94 11.63 -21.51 -15.85
CA ASP A 94 11.51 -21.08 -17.25
C ASP A 94 11.61 -19.58 -17.42
N PHE A 95 11.36 -18.82 -16.33
CA PHE A 95 11.52 -17.36 -16.39
C PHE A 95 13.00 -16.96 -16.50
N GLU A 96 13.27 -15.97 -17.34
CA GLU A 96 14.60 -15.39 -17.55
C GLU A 96 14.99 -14.48 -16.35
N ILE A 97 15.21 -15.08 -15.19
CA ILE A 97 15.59 -14.40 -13.96
C ILE A 97 16.88 -15.00 -13.40
N SER A 98 17.58 -14.22 -12.56
CA SER A 98 18.86 -14.63 -11.98
C SER A 98 18.73 -15.91 -11.16
N GLU A 99 19.74 -16.78 -11.21
CA GLU A 99 19.74 -18.05 -10.47
C GLU A 99 19.65 -17.85 -8.95
N SER A 100 20.29 -16.80 -8.43
CA SER A 100 20.16 -16.47 -7.00
C SER A 100 18.72 -16.16 -6.59
N LEU A 101 17.94 -15.51 -7.47
CA LEU A 101 16.53 -15.23 -7.24
C LEU A 101 15.69 -16.52 -7.33
N LYS A 102 15.97 -17.43 -8.27
CA LYS A 102 15.31 -18.75 -8.35
C LYS A 102 15.49 -19.56 -7.08
N VAL A 103 16.70 -19.54 -6.51
CA VAL A 103 16.99 -20.20 -5.22
C VAL A 103 16.12 -19.62 -4.09
N ASN A 104 16.01 -18.30 -4.00
CA ASN A 104 15.19 -17.65 -2.97
C ASN A 104 13.70 -17.92 -3.15
N ILE A 105 13.20 -17.92 -4.39
CA ILE A 105 11.80 -18.27 -4.73
C ILE A 105 11.50 -19.70 -4.24
N THR A 106 12.37 -20.65 -4.56
CA THR A 106 12.22 -22.05 -4.14
C THR A 106 12.29 -22.19 -2.60
N SER A 107 13.24 -21.51 -1.95
CA SER A 107 13.37 -21.54 -0.47
C SER A 107 12.19 -20.93 0.26
N LYS A 108 11.43 -20.04 -0.38
CA LYS A 108 10.15 -19.52 0.14
C LYS A 108 8.96 -20.46 -0.08
N GLY A 109 9.17 -21.62 -0.70
CA GLY A 109 8.12 -22.63 -0.95
C GLY A 109 7.29 -22.38 -2.21
N TYR A 110 7.70 -21.50 -3.10
CA TYR A 110 7.04 -21.30 -4.39
C TYR A 110 7.41 -22.46 -5.34
N VAL A 111 6.42 -23.30 -5.66
CA VAL A 111 6.61 -24.48 -6.51
C VAL A 111 6.20 -24.20 -7.95
N LEU A 112 4.95 -23.76 -8.13
CA LEU A 112 4.38 -23.42 -9.42
C LEU A 112 3.82 -21.97 -9.37
N PRO A 113 3.89 -21.22 -10.46
CA PRO A 113 3.30 -19.90 -10.54
C PRO A 113 1.76 -19.99 -10.50
N THR A 114 1.15 -19.04 -9.84
CA THR A 114 -0.29 -18.83 -9.89
C THR A 114 -0.71 -18.25 -11.26
N PRO A 115 -2.00 -18.28 -11.65
CA PRO A 115 -2.45 -17.76 -12.93
C PRO A 115 -2.01 -16.32 -13.22
N ILE A 116 -2.02 -15.45 -12.20
CA ILE A 116 -1.59 -14.05 -12.35
C ILE A 116 -0.07 -13.97 -12.53
N GLN A 117 0.70 -14.77 -11.81
CA GLN A 117 2.16 -14.81 -11.92
C GLN A 117 2.60 -15.31 -13.29
N ASP A 118 2.04 -16.43 -13.73
CA ASP A 118 2.37 -17.07 -15.01
C ASP A 118 2.15 -16.12 -16.18
N LYS A 119 1.01 -15.41 -16.18
CA LYS A 119 0.65 -14.48 -17.25
C LYS A 119 1.41 -13.16 -17.19
N THR A 120 1.73 -12.63 -16.00
CA THR A 120 2.26 -11.25 -15.91
C THR A 120 3.78 -11.19 -15.85
N ILE A 121 4.46 -12.17 -15.25
CA ILE A 121 5.93 -12.15 -15.10
C ILE A 121 6.63 -11.99 -16.46
N PRO A 122 6.28 -12.75 -17.53
CA PRO A 122 6.95 -12.61 -18.81
C PRO A 122 6.83 -11.20 -19.44
N HIS A 123 5.68 -10.56 -19.28
CA HIS A 123 5.45 -9.21 -19.82
C HIS A 123 6.22 -8.14 -19.03
N ILE A 124 6.25 -8.25 -17.71
CA ILE A 124 7.01 -7.32 -16.85
C ILE A 124 8.52 -7.47 -17.11
N LEU A 125 9.03 -8.68 -17.34
CA LEU A 125 10.43 -8.91 -17.71
C LEU A 125 10.80 -8.24 -19.04
N LYS A 126 9.85 -8.17 -20.00
CA LYS A 126 10.02 -7.46 -21.28
C LYS A 126 9.91 -5.94 -21.15
N GLY A 127 9.55 -5.41 -19.96
CA GLY A 127 9.36 -3.99 -19.71
C GLY A 127 8.03 -3.42 -20.23
N SER A 128 7.04 -4.26 -20.49
CA SER A 128 5.72 -3.82 -20.95
C SER A 128 4.91 -3.26 -19.79
N ASP A 129 4.23 -2.13 -20.00
CA ASP A 129 3.20 -1.64 -19.11
C ASP A 129 2.06 -2.64 -19.00
N LEU A 130 1.47 -2.74 -17.80
CA LEU A 130 0.54 -3.83 -17.50
C LEU A 130 -0.59 -3.41 -16.56
N VAL A 131 -1.79 -3.91 -16.85
CA VAL A 131 -2.93 -3.91 -15.93
C VAL A 131 -3.26 -5.34 -15.54
N GLY A 132 -2.98 -5.71 -14.30
CA GLY A 132 -3.29 -7.03 -13.73
C GLY A 132 -4.58 -7.01 -12.93
N LEU A 133 -5.64 -7.62 -13.47
CA LEU A 133 -6.91 -7.77 -12.76
C LEU A 133 -6.93 -9.09 -12.00
N ALA A 134 -6.83 -9.02 -10.68
CA ALA A 134 -6.85 -10.19 -9.81
C ALA A 134 -7.25 -9.83 -8.37
N ASN A 135 -7.96 -10.73 -7.71
CA ASN A 135 -8.39 -10.58 -6.33
C ASN A 135 -7.20 -10.62 -5.34
N THR A 136 -7.44 -10.18 -4.11
CA THR A 136 -6.45 -10.32 -3.02
C THR A 136 -6.17 -11.80 -2.75
N GLY A 137 -4.91 -12.14 -2.44
CA GLY A 137 -4.50 -13.51 -2.15
C GLY A 137 -4.16 -14.36 -3.39
N THR A 138 -4.27 -13.86 -4.61
CA THR A 138 -3.94 -14.58 -5.85
C THR A 138 -2.44 -14.63 -6.18
N GLY A 139 -1.59 -13.97 -5.38
CA GLY A 139 -0.15 -13.93 -5.59
C GLY A 139 0.36 -12.73 -6.39
N LYS A 140 -0.42 -11.64 -6.51
CA LYS A 140 -0.03 -10.39 -7.21
C LYS A 140 1.32 -9.84 -6.75
N THR A 141 1.57 -9.83 -5.44
CA THR A 141 2.81 -9.28 -4.88
C THR A 141 4.06 -9.96 -5.45
N ALA A 142 4.08 -11.28 -5.52
CA ALA A 142 5.18 -12.02 -6.13
C ALA A 142 5.22 -11.81 -7.66
N ALA A 143 4.07 -11.63 -8.31
CA ALA A 143 3.96 -11.41 -9.75
C ALA A 143 4.71 -10.16 -10.22
N PHE A 144 4.69 -9.06 -9.44
CA PHE A 144 5.47 -7.88 -9.77
C PHE A 144 6.84 -7.84 -9.09
N LEU A 145 7.00 -8.35 -7.86
CA LEU A 145 8.28 -8.29 -7.18
C LEU A 145 9.37 -9.11 -7.88
N ILE A 146 9.07 -10.34 -8.30
CA ILE A 146 10.05 -11.23 -8.93
C ILE A 146 10.72 -10.58 -10.16
N PRO A 147 9.98 -10.11 -11.20
CA PRO A 147 10.60 -9.49 -12.37
C PRO A 147 11.27 -8.15 -12.04
N LEU A 148 10.73 -7.36 -11.10
CA LEU A 148 11.33 -6.09 -10.72
C LEU A 148 12.62 -6.26 -9.90
N ILE A 149 12.71 -7.28 -9.05
CA ILE A 149 13.96 -7.65 -8.39
C ILE A 149 15.01 -8.02 -9.44
N ASN A 150 14.64 -8.82 -10.43
CA ASN A 150 15.55 -9.18 -11.53
C ASN A 150 16.04 -7.95 -12.29
N LYS A 151 15.15 -6.99 -12.58
CA LYS A 151 15.49 -5.70 -13.21
C LYS A 151 16.51 -4.91 -12.39
N VAL A 152 16.33 -4.84 -11.06
CA VAL A 152 17.26 -4.19 -10.14
C VAL A 152 18.61 -4.92 -10.05
N LEU A 153 18.61 -6.25 -10.07
CA LEU A 153 19.85 -7.04 -10.09
C LEU A 153 20.67 -6.79 -11.36
N ALA A 154 19.99 -6.65 -12.52
CA ALA A 154 20.62 -6.30 -13.79
C ALA A 154 21.11 -4.83 -13.80
N ASN A 155 20.37 -3.92 -13.20
CA ASN A 155 20.71 -2.49 -13.11
C ASN A 155 20.58 -1.98 -11.65
N PRO A 156 21.66 -1.96 -10.86
CA PRO A 156 21.62 -1.49 -9.47
C PRO A 156 21.21 -0.02 -9.26
N LYS A 157 21.15 0.79 -10.33
CA LYS A 157 20.66 2.18 -10.30
C LYS A 157 19.14 2.28 -10.49
N GLU A 158 18.50 1.18 -10.85
CA GLU A 158 17.05 1.14 -11.04
C GLU A 158 16.33 1.47 -9.72
N LYS A 159 15.30 2.31 -9.83
CA LYS A 159 14.44 2.68 -8.71
C LYS A 159 13.00 2.40 -9.04
N VAL A 160 12.33 1.71 -8.14
CA VAL A 160 10.94 1.27 -8.23
C VAL A 160 10.14 1.93 -7.11
N LEU A 161 9.07 2.62 -7.48
CA LEU A 161 8.07 3.12 -6.53
C LEU A 161 6.91 2.13 -6.45
N ILE A 162 6.55 1.68 -5.25
CA ILE A 162 5.37 0.83 -5.02
C ILE A 162 4.41 1.58 -4.10
N MET A 163 3.20 1.84 -4.58
CA MET A 163 2.13 2.46 -3.81
C MET A 163 1.11 1.41 -3.38
N ALA A 164 0.73 1.46 -2.11
CA ALA A 164 -0.28 0.57 -1.51
C ALA A 164 -1.28 1.39 -0.66
N PRO A 165 -2.57 1.01 -0.61
CA PRO A 165 -3.61 1.77 0.08
C PRO A 165 -3.41 1.85 1.59
N THR A 166 -2.85 0.81 2.20
CA THR A 166 -2.73 0.70 3.66
C THR A 166 -1.29 0.49 4.11
N ARG A 167 -1.04 0.84 5.36
CA ARG A 167 0.28 0.65 6.01
C ARG A 167 0.64 -0.82 6.09
N GLU A 168 -0.34 -1.63 6.45
CA GLU A 168 -0.20 -3.07 6.63
C GLU A 168 0.23 -3.73 5.32
N LEU A 169 -0.42 -3.38 4.20
CA LEU A 169 -0.06 -3.91 2.88
C LEU A 169 1.34 -3.45 2.45
N ALA A 170 1.67 -2.16 2.65
CA ALA A 170 3.01 -1.65 2.34
C ALA A 170 4.11 -2.38 3.13
N ILE A 171 3.88 -2.65 4.42
CA ILE A 171 4.80 -3.42 5.26
C ILE A 171 4.89 -4.88 4.80
N GLN A 172 3.76 -5.48 4.42
CA GLN A 172 3.72 -6.85 3.91
C GLN A 172 4.51 -6.98 2.60
N ILE A 173 4.36 -6.02 1.67
CA ILE A 173 5.13 -5.99 0.41
C ILE A 173 6.64 -5.86 0.71
N ASP A 174 7.04 -5.01 1.65
CA ASP A 174 8.44 -4.83 2.05
C ASP A 174 9.03 -6.11 2.67
N GLN A 175 8.26 -6.80 3.51
CA GLN A 175 8.68 -8.09 4.10
C GLN A 175 8.82 -9.18 3.02
N GLU A 176 7.90 -9.23 2.07
CA GLU A 176 7.93 -10.18 0.96
C GLU A 176 9.14 -9.93 0.06
N LEU A 177 9.41 -8.66 -0.27
CA LEU A 177 10.60 -8.24 -1.00
C LEU A 177 11.89 -8.70 -0.30
N LYS A 178 12.02 -8.43 1.00
CA LYS A 178 13.19 -8.86 1.81
C LYS A 178 13.37 -10.38 1.83
N GLY A 179 12.25 -11.11 1.81
CA GLY A 179 12.28 -12.57 1.70
C GLY A 179 12.88 -13.04 0.38
N PHE A 180 12.49 -12.43 -0.75
CA PHE A 180 13.02 -12.76 -2.07
C PHE A 180 14.47 -12.30 -2.26
N THR A 181 14.88 -11.20 -1.63
CA THR A 181 16.20 -10.57 -1.82
C THR A 181 17.23 -10.98 -0.76
N ARG A 182 16.97 -12.04 0.01
CA ARG A 182 17.90 -12.52 1.05
C ARG A 182 19.27 -12.82 0.46
N GLY A 183 20.32 -12.20 1.03
CA GLY A 183 21.69 -12.34 0.54
C GLY A 183 22.05 -11.56 -0.71
N MET A 184 21.15 -10.70 -1.22
CA MET A 184 21.35 -9.87 -2.39
C MET A 184 21.56 -8.40 -2.03
N ARG A 185 22.20 -7.64 -2.93
CA ARG A 185 22.38 -6.18 -2.79
C ARG A 185 21.18 -5.42 -3.36
N VAL A 186 20.01 -5.68 -2.80
CA VAL A 186 18.74 -5.01 -3.14
C VAL A 186 18.18 -4.39 -1.86
N TYR A 187 17.90 -3.10 -1.89
CA TYR A 187 17.56 -2.33 -0.72
C TYR A 187 16.16 -1.70 -0.86
N SER A 188 15.42 -1.67 0.23
CA SER A 188 14.09 -1.08 0.27
C SER A 188 13.94 -0.10 1.43
N VAL A 189 13.04 0.85 1.25
CA VAL A 189 12.54 1.72 2.31
C VAL A 189 11.03 1.69 2.31
N CYS A 190 10.44 1.46 3.50
CA CYS A 190 8.98 1.45 3.70
C CYS A 190 8.55 2.79 4.33
N CYS A 191 7.75 3.56 3.57
CA CYS A 191 7.29 4.91 3.90
C CYS A 191 5.78 4.89 4.23
N VAL A 192 5.44 4.79 5.52
CA VAL A 192 4.04 4.67 5.99
C VAL A 192 3.71 5.65 7.11
N GLY A 193 2.46 6.08 7.16
CA GLY A 193 1.94 6.92 8.23
C GLY A 193 2.01 6.22 9.60
N GLY A 194 1.95 6.98 10.71
CA GLY A 194 1.99 6.43 12.08
C GLY A 194 3.33 5.84 12.54
N ALA A 195 4.29 5.65 11.65
CA ALA A 195 5.68 5.34 12.01
C ALA A 195 6.52 6.63 12.11
N PRO A 196 7.60 6.64 12.93
CA PRO A 196 8.45 7.83 13.11
C PRO A 196 9.05 8.31 11.79
N ILE A 197 8.69 9.51 11.36
CA ILE A 197 9.11 10.07 10.08
C ILE A 197 10.64 10.25 9.99
N ASN A 198 11.29 10.63 11.08
CA ASN A 198 12.73 10.88 11.09
C ASN A 198 13.55 9.62 10.75
N LYS A 199 13.08 8.43 11.16
CA LYS A 199 13.71 7.16 10.77
C LYS A 199 13.57 6.91 9.26
N GLN A 200 12.41 7.21 8.67
CA GLN A 200 12.17 7.08 7.23
C GLN A 200 13.01 8.07 6.44
N ILE A 201 13.10 9.32 6.90
CA ILE A 201 13.98 10.35 6.31
C ILE A 201 15.45 9.89 6.34
N GLN A 202 15.90 9.33 7.45
CA GLN A 202 17.27 8.80 7.56
C GLN A 202 17.49 7.64 6.60
N SER A 203 16.55 6.69 6.52
CA SER A 203 16.63 5.54 5.60
C SER A 203 16.66 5.96 4.13
N LEU A 204 15.93 7.01 3.74
CA LEU A 204 15.91 7.55 2.38
C LEU A 204 17.25 8.15 1.93
N ARG A 205 18.15 8.48 2.85
CA ARG A 205 19.51 8.99 2.53
C ARG A 205 20.47 7.90 2.04
N TYR A 206 20.16 6.63 2.31
CA TYR A 206 20.97 5.50 1.86
C TYR A 206 20.50 5.04 0.46
N LEU A 207 21.25 4.13 -0.13
CA LEU A 207 20.86 3.50 -1.38
C LEU A 207 19.53 2.72 -1.19
N ASN A 208 18.56 3.05 -1.99
CA ASN A 208 17.27 2.36 -2.04
C ASN A 208 16.90 2.10 -3.50
N ASN A 209 16.62 0.85 -3.81
CA ASN A 209 16.10 0.42 -5.10
C ASN A 209 14.57 0.43 -5.10
N PHE A 210 13.97 0.02 -3.99
CA PHE A 210 12.52 -0.02 -3.81
C PHE A 210 12.08 1.01 -2.77
N ILE A 211 11.15 1.86 -3.15
CA ILE A 211 10.45 2.81 -2.28
C ILE A 211 9.01 2.33 -2.20
N ILE A 212 8.61 1.84 -1.04
CA ILE A 212 7.28 1.25 -0.82
C ILE A 212 6.53 2.14 0.17
N GLY A 213 5.28 2.48 -0.11
CA GLY A 213 4.57 3.32 0.86
C GLY A 213 3.12 3.60 0.53
N THR A 214 2.48 4.31 1.47
CA THR A 214 1.12 4.81 1.31
C THR A 214 1.14 6.21 0.70
N PRO A 215 0.17 6.56 -0.18
CA PRO A 215 0.18 7.82 -0.95
C PRO A 215 0.40 9.06 -0.08
N GLY A 216 -0.34 9.23 1.02
CA GLY A 216 -0.23 10.40 1.87
C GLY A 216 1.16 10.59 2.52
N ARG A 217 1.85 9.50 2.93
CA ARG A 217 3.20 9.59 3.50
C ARG A 217 4.25 9.84 2.42
N LEU A 218 4.13 9.24 1.26
CA LEU A 218 5.01 9.49 0.13
C LEU A 218 4.93 10.96 -0.27
N LYS A 219 3.72 11.52 -0.39
CA LYS A 219 3.49 12.93 -0.67
C LYS A 219 4.12 13.85 0.37
N ASP A 220 3.90 13.60 1.68
CA ASP A 220 4.53 14.37 2.77
C ASP A 220 6.07 14.39 2.65
N LEU A 221 6.70 13.26 2.30
CA LEU A 221 8.15 13.17 2.11
C LEU A 221 8.62 13.92 0.86
N ILE A 222 7.83 13.97 -0.21
CA ILE A 222 8.10 14.75 -1.42
C ILE A 222 7.97 16.24 -1.15
N GLU A 223 6.90 16.67 -0.49
CA GLU A 223 6.66 18.08 -0.12
C GLU A 223 7.76 18.63 0.80
N ARG A 224 8.30 17.78 1.69
CA ARG A 224 9.48 18.06 2.52
C ARG A 224 10.80 18.04 1.74
N LYS A 225 10.78 17.77 0.44
CA LYS A 225 11.97 17.68 -0.44
C LYS A 225 12.98 16.61 0.01
N VAL A 226 12.52 15.59 0.74
CA VAL A 226 13.33 14.44 1.19
C VAL A 226 13.32 13.32 0.16
N LEU A 227 12.20 13.13 -0.53
CA LEU A 227 12.00 12.12 -1.58
C LEU A 227 11.85 12.83 -2.93
N THR A 228 12.60 12.37 -3.93
CA THR A 228 12.48 12.77 -5.33
C THR A 228 12.15 11.55 -6.19
N LEU A 229 11.24 11.71 -7.14
CA LEU A 229 10.79 10.62 -8.02
C LEU A 229 11.34 10.73 -9.44
N THR A 230 12.16 11.73 -9.75
CA THR A 230 12.73 11.98 -11.08
C THR A 230 13.62 10.84 -11.60
N ASN A 231 14.11 9.99 -10.71
CA ASN A 231 14.94 8.82 -11.05
C ASN A 231 14.20 7.49 -10.82
N CYS A 232 12.88 7.53 -10.57
CA CYS A 232 12.08 6.31 -10.44
C CYS A 232 11.51 5.97 -11.82
N ASN A 233 12.10 4.96 -12.48
CA ASN A 233 11.71 4.56 -13.83
C ASN A 233 10.63 3.48 -13.86
N THR A 234 10.22 2.99 -12.71
CA THR A 234 9.14 2.00 -12.57
C THR A 234 8.20 2.38 -11.45
N VAL A 235 6.89 2.28 -11.70
CA VAL A 235 5.84 2.46 -10.69
C VAL A 235 4.92 1.25 -10.66
N VAL A 236 4.58 0.82 -9.45
CA VAL A 236 3.56 -0.20 -9.18
C VAL A 236 2.48 0.42 -8.31
N LEU A 237 1.22 0.27 -8.74
CA LEU A 237 0.05 0.59 -7.94
C LEU A 237 -0.64 -0.73 -7.57
N ASP A 238 -0.52 -1.14 -6.31
CA ASP A 238 -1.18 -2.35 -5.81
C ASP A 238 -2.48 -2.00 -5.09
N GLU A 239 -3.55 -2.74 -5.34
CA GLU A 239 -4.93 -2.44 -4.91
C GLU A 239 -5.35 -1.00 -5.31
N ALA A 240 -5.17 -0.67 -6.60
CA ALA A 240 -5.43 0.68 -7.12
C ALA A 240 -6.90 1.12 -6.93
N ASP A 241 -7.86 0.21 -7.06
CA ASP A 241 -9.28 0.44 -6.76
C ASP A 241 -9.49 0.90 -5.32
N ARG A 242 -8.85 0.23 -4.36
CA ARG A 242 -8.94 0.61 -2.95
C ARG A 242 -8.30 1.96 -2.67
N MET A 243 -7.20 2.30 -3.36
CA MET A 243 -6.62 3.66 -3.25
C MET A 243 -7.58 4.73 -3.77
N LEU A 244 -8.34 4.44 -4.83
CA LEU A 244 -9.39 5.33 -5.33
C LEU A 244 -10.52 5.50 -4.32
N ASP A 245 -11.05 4.41 -3.77
CA ASP A 245 -12.11 4.43 -2.75
C ASP A 245 -11.71 5.26 -1.51
N MET A 246 -10.42 5.24 -1.18
CA MET A 246 -9.84 6.05 -0.09
C MET A 246 -9.55 7.52 -0.49
N GLY A 247 -9.82 7.92 -1.73
CA GLY A 247 -9.66 9.28 -2.23
C GLY A 247 -8.23 9.68 -2.61
N PHE A 248 -7.31 8.73 -2.78
CA PHE A 248 -5.91 8.99 -3.10
C PHE A 248 -5.62 9.28 -4.59
N ILE A 249 -6.65 9.40 -5.44
CA ILE A 249 -6.46 9.59 -6.89
C ILE A 249 -5.57 10.80 -7.22
N ASN A 250 -5.77 11.93 -6.53
CA ASN A 250 -4.99 13.14 -6.76
C ASN A 250 -3.53 12.98 -6.32
N ASP A 251 -3.29 12.25 -5.22
CA ASP A 251 -1.94 11.98 -4.74
C ASP A 251 -1.19 11.02 -5.68
N MET A 252 -1.88 10.01 -6.23
CA MET A 252 -1.32 9.12 -7.25
C MET A 252 -0.93 9.91 -8.51
N LYS A 253 -1.85 10.73 -9.05
CA LYS A 253 -1.58 11.59 -10.21
C LYS A 253 -0.41 12.54 -9.96
N PHE A 254 -0.36 13.18 -8.79
CA PHE A 254 0.73 14.06 -8.39
C PHE A 254 2.08 13.33 -8.42
N MET A 255 2.17 12.15 -7.82
CA MET A 255 3.42 11.38 -7.78
C MET A 255 3.82 10.90 -9.17
N MET A 256 2.89 10.38 -9.95
CA MET A 256 3.17 9.92 -11.32
C MET A 256 3.65 11.06 -12.24
N ALA A 257 3.11 12.29 -12.07
CA ALA A 257 3.55 13.47 -12.82
C ALA A 257 4.98 13.91 -12.47
N MET A 258 5.52 13.52 -11.32
CA MET A 258 6.91 13.81 -10.90
C MET A 258 7.92 12.77 -11.39
N MET A 259 7.46 11.64 -11.92
CA MET A 259 8.28 10.57 -12.48
C MET A 259 8.60 10.84 -13.96
N PRO A 260 9.62 10.16 -14.53
CA PRO A 260 9.87 10.20 -15.97
C PRO A 260 8.63 9.84 -16.80
N ALA A 261 8.52 10.42 -17.99
CA ALA A 261 7.39 10.17 -18.89
C ALA A 261 7.42 8.75 -19.47
N ASP A 262 8.60 8.21 -19.72
CA ASP A 262 8.89 6.89 -20.29
C ASP A 262 9.04 5.81 -19.21
N ARG A 263 8.41 6.02 -18.05
CA ARG A 263 8.45 5.03 -16.95
C ARG A 263 7.68 3.75 -17.29
N HIS A 264 8.09 2.65 -16.72
CA HIS A 264 7.37 1.38 -16.72
C HIS A 264 6.26 1.41 -15.66
N THR A 265 5.02 1.19 -16.05
CA THR A 265 3.83 1.36 -15.19
C THR A 265 3.07 0.05 -15.03
N LEU A 266 2.90 -0.39 -13.79
CA LEU A 266 2.20 -1.61 -13.44
C LEU A 266 1.02 -1.29 -12.52
N PHE A 267 -0.19 -1.63 -12.96
CA PHE A 267 -1.42 -1.53 -12.18
C PHE A 267 -1.90 -2.91 -11.76
N PHE A 268 -2.15 -3.09 -10.47
CA PHE A 268 -2.81 -4.27 -9.93
C PHE A 268 -4.07 -3.86 -9.18
N SER A 269 -5.20 -4.45 -9.55
CA SER A 269 -6.51 -4.09 -9.00
C SER A 269 -7.44 -5.31 -9.03
N ALA A 270 -8.47 -5.34 -8.18
CA ALA A 270 -9.54 -6.32 -8.29
C ALA A 270 -10.59 -5.88 -9.33
N THR A 271 -10.74 -4.56 -9.53
CA THR A 271 -11.72 -3.98 -10.45
C THR A 271 -11.07 -2.95 -11.38
N LEU A 272 -11.65 -2.74 -12.56
CA LEU A 272 -11.25 -1.71 -13.50
C LEU A 272 -12.36 -0.66 -13.57
N SER A 273 -12.18 0.44 -12.83
CA SER A 273 -13.10 1.59 -12.89
C SER A 273 -12.67 2.58 -13.99
N ARG A 274 -13.61 3.47 -14.39
CA ARG A 274 -13.32 4.54 -15.37
C ARG A 274 -12.21 5.48 -14.89
N GLU A 275 -12.11 5.70 -13.58
CA GLU A 275 -11.07 6.53 -12.98
C GLU A 275 -9.70 5.87 -13.09
N ILE A 276 -9.62 4.53 -12.95
CA ILE A 276 -8.38 3.77 -13.19
C ILE A 276 -8.03 3.83 -14.67
N GLU A 277 -8.99 3.64 -15.58
CA GLU A 277 -8.76 3.78 -17.01
C GLU A 277 -8.21 5.17 -17.37
N ALA A 278 -8.79 6.24 -16.79
CA ALA A 278 -8.31 7.61 -16.99
C ALA A 278 -6.94 7.90 -16.34
N LEU A 279 -6.51 7.13 -15.35
CA LEU A 279 -5.18 7.24 -14.76
C LEU A 279 -4.12 6.52 -15.62
N ILE A 280 -4.55 5.52 -16.38
CA ILE A 280 -3.73 4.69 -17.24
C ILE A 280 -3.58 5.33 -18.65
N SER A 281 -4.56 6.09 -19.11
CA SER A 281 -4.57 6.78 -20.42
C SER A 281 -3.70 8.03 -20.42
#